data_4709bc3df013929d76885879ccb0a3b8
#
_entry.id   4709bc3df013929d76885879ccb0a3b8
#
_cell.length_a   1.000
_cell.length_b   1.000
_cell.length_c   1.000
_cell.angle_alpha   90.00
_cell.angle_beta   90.00
_cell.angle_gamma   90.00
#
_symmetry.space_group_name_H-M   'P 1'
#
loop_
_entity.id
_entity.type
_entity.pdbx_description
1 polymer ?
#
loop_
_entity_poly.entity_id
_entity_poly.type
_entity_poly.pdbx_seq_one_letter_code
_entity_poly.pdbx_strand_id
1 'polypeptide(L)'
;MELGGLKKKVLGLILRESVHSSFGKFLLSPLKQVDKINKGLAFHYKVPPSLCRIQKSKPVISNAAVLALFDELSTDALIVTDKNYRGGVSVHLTTELIKPAALNEDVVIHTTADKIGKELGFCSMEMRSPEGTLLAKGKHIKFLPMGWLWDLVSHPVILPIALYFYQIFRGSKFKTDVDEILYKPRVVEDNHDEKEVASVFSALSIEPSAGDNSEKESYYKVRVKSFMKNRLGALHGGAAASVIEEACEVYLNTYRSAEQQDVEKKLYVEKMEVRYFSPLRGEIEVQVRPEESPFHSNEVILVGAIVSTKHDAVCVEFKCSCTRG
;
A
#
# COMPACT_ATOMS: atom_id res chain seq x y z
N MET A 1 -24.10 25.61 3.00
CA MET A 1 -22.73 25.19 2.66
C MET A 1 -22.86 24.06 1.67
N GLU A 2 -22.41 24.26 0.43
CA GLU A 2 -22.57 23.26 -0.63
C GLU A 2 -21.89 21.95 -0.28
N LEU A 3 -22.55 20.83 -0.57
CA LEU A 3 -22.05 19.47 -0.31
C LEU A 3 -20.63 19.25 -0.91
N GLY A 4 -20.33 19.95 -2.00
CA GLY A 4 -19.01 19.94 -2.64
C GLY A 4 -17.90 20.56 -1.79
N GLY A 5 -18.18 21.61 -1.05
CA GLY A 5 -17.21 22.26 -0.17
C GLY A 5 -16.85 21.42 1.06
N LEU A 6 -17.80 20.65 1.60
CA LEU A 6 -17.55 19.75 2.72
C LEU A 6 -16.68 18.56 2.28
N LYS A 7 -17.00 17.93 1.14
CA LYS A 7 -16.18 16.81 0.60
C LYS A 7 -14.75 17.24 0.29
N LYS A 8 -14.56 18.45 -0.23
CA LYS A 8 -13.23 19.03 -0.49
C LYS A 8 -12.44 19.22 0.80
N LYS A 9 -13.08 19.72 1.88
CA LYS A 9 -12.46 19.86 3.20
C LYS A 9 -12.08 18.51 3.81
N VAL A 10 -12.96 17.51 3.70
CA VAL A 10 -12.68 16.15 4.19
C VAL A 10 -11.52 15.53 3.44
N LEU A 11 -11.49 15.63 2.11
CA LEU A 11 -10.35 15.13 1.31
C LEU A 11 -9.04 15.82 1.69
N GLY A 12 -9.04 17.14 1.86
CA GLY A 12 -7.85 17.87 2.31
C GLY A 12 -7.36 17.41 3.69
N LEU A 13 -8.28 17.10 4.62
CA LEU A 13 -7.96 16.53 5.93
C LEU A 13 -7.31 15.14 5.78
N ILE A 14 -7.91 14.28 4.98
CA ILE A 14 -7.45 12.91 4.78
C ILE A 14 -6.06 12.88 4.17
N LEU A 15 -5.84 13.64 3.10
CA LEU A 15 -4.54 13.73 2.45
C LEU A 15 -3.46 14.27 3.40
N ARG A 16 -3.80 15.25 4.26
CA ARG A 16 -2.89 15.75 5.29
C ARG A 16 -2.63 14.75 6.39
N GLU A 17 -3.65 14.07 6.85
CA GLU A 17 -3.54 13.06 7.89
C GLU A 17 -2.81 11.80 7.38
N SER A 18 -3.00 11.39 6.13
CA SER A 18 -2.20 10.34 5.48
C SER A 18 -0.73 10.72 5.43
N VAL A 19 -0.44 11.98 5.15
CA VAL A 19 0.92 12.55 5.23
C VAL A 19 1.50 12.48 6.67
N HIS A 20 0.70 12.29 7.71
CA HIS A 20 1.20 12.23 9.10
C HIS A 20 1.52 10.82 9.60
N SER A 21 1.01 9.74 9.01
CA SER A 21 1.57 8.41 9.28
C SER A 21 2.95 8.31 8.63
N SER A 22 3.94 7.78 9.33
CA SER A 22 5.31 7.70 8.78
C SER A 22 5.36 6.96 7.45
N PHE A 23 4.61 5.88 7.33
CA PHE A 23 4.53 5.09 6.10
C PHE A 23 3.75 5.82 4.99
N GLY A 24 2.62 6.44 5.31
CA GLY A 24 1.84 7.24 4.36
C GLY A 24 2.61 8.47 3.85
N LYS A 25 3.35 9.18 4.72
CA LYS A 25 4.26 10.27 4.30
C LYS A 25 5.24 9.82 3.25
N PHE A 26 5.86 8.69 3.52
CA PHE A 26 6.83 8.10 2.64
C PHE A 26 6.21 7.75 1.27
N LEU A 27 5.05 7.08 1.26
CA LEU A 27 4.36 6.70 0.03
C LEU A 27 3.85 7.90 -0.77
N LEU A 28 3.29 8.91 -0.10
CA LEU A 28 2.60 10.02 -0.77
C LEU A 28 3.50 11.24 -1.00
N SER A 29 4.76 11.24 -0.53
CA SER A 29 5.67 12.35 -0.75
C SER A 29 5.86 12.72 -2.24
N PRO A 30 5.89 11.76 -3.20
CA PRO A 30 6.03 12.07 -4.63
C PRO A 30 4.71 12.44 -5.33
N LEU A 31 3.60 12.55 -4.58
CA LEU A 31 2.31 12.91 -5.14
C LEU A 31 2.33 14.37 -5.63
N LYS A 32 2.07 14.57 -6.92
CA LYS A 32 2.11 15.89 -7.57
C LYS A 32 0.76 16.60 -7.54
N GLN A 33 -0.31 15.88 -7.91
CA GLN A 33 -1.64 16.42 -8.11
C GLN A 33 -2.71 15.35 -7.87
N VAL A 34 -3.91 15.80 -7.47
CA VAL A 34 -5.09 14.94 -7.31
C VAL A 34 -6.25 15.56 -8.06
N ASP A 35 -6.83 14.81 -8.98
CA ASP A 35 -8.00 15.20 -9.74
C ASP A 35 -9.22 14.38 -9.34
N LYS A 36 -10.38 15.02 -9.36
CA LYS A 36 -11.64 14.33 -9.13
C LYS A 36 -12.13 13.71 -10.43
N ILE A 37 -12.39 12.41 -10.40
CA ILE A 37 -13.01 11.68 -11.49
C ILE A 37 -14.39 11.14 -11.08
N ASN A 38 -15.12 10.51 -12.02
CA ASN A 38 -16.41 9.92 -11.69
C ASN A 38 -16.22 8.77 -10.68
N LYS A 39 -16.90 8.87 -9.52
CA LYS A 39 -16.83 7.93 -8.39
C LYS A 39 -15.43 7.66 -7.84
N GLY A 40 -14.50 8.61 -7.97
CA GLY A 40 -13.14 8.37 -7.51
C GLY A 40 -12.20 9.55 -7.67
N LEU A 41 -10.92 9.24 -7.69
CA LEU A 41 -9.80 10.18 -7.77
C LEU A 41 -8.75 9.68 -8.78
N ALA A 42 -8.08 10.61 -9.43
CA ALA A 42 -6.87 10.38 -10.21
C ALA A 42 -5.70 11.08 -9.52
N PHE A 43 -4.62 10.35 -9.30
CA PHE A 43 -3.44 10.80 -8.59
C PHE A 43 -2.25 10.84 -9.55
N HIS A 44 -1.68 12.01 -9.78
CA HIS A 44 -0.48 12.20 -10.56
C HIS A 44 0.74 11.97 -9.66
N TYR A 45 1.56 11.02 -10.02
CA TYR A 45 2.61 10.50 -9.15
C TYR A 45 3.92 10.33 -9.94
N LYS A 46 5.07 10.64 -9.31
CA LYS A 46 6.39 10.35 -9.86
C LYS A 46 7.01 9.19 -9.10
N VAL A 47 7.43 8.16 -9.80
CA VAL A 47 8.01 6.96 -9.19
C VAL A 47 9.35 7.30 -8.50
N PRO A 48 9.45 7.24 -7.15
CA PRO A 48 10.67 7.56 -6.45
C PRO A 48 11.62 6.35 -6.36
N PRO A 49 12.93 6.56 -6.19
CA PRO A 49 13.91 5.47 -6.04
C PRO A 49 13.61 4.56 -4.84
N SER A 50 13.06 5.13 -3.77
CA SER A 50 12.73 4.40 -2.54
C SER A 50 11.66 3.32 -2.69
N LEU A 51 10.87 3.34 -3.76
CA LEU A 51 9.84 2.34 -4.08
C LEU A 51 10.27 1.38 -5.20
N CYS A 52 11.51 1.53 -5.69
CA CYS A 52 12.02 0.73 -6.79
C CYS A 52 12.83 -0.48 -6.31
N ARG A 53 12.80 -1.53 -7.11
CA ARG A 53 13.71 -2.68 -7.08
C ARG A 53 14.44 -2.80 -8.41
N ILE A 54 15.59 -3.45 -8.40
CA ILE A 54 16.33 -3.73 -9.64
C ILE A 54 15.70 -4.96 -10.31
N GLN A 55 15.11 -4.77 -11.48
CA GLN A 55 14.58 -5.82 -12.33
C GLN A 55 15.22 -5.73 -13.72
N LYS A 56 15.80 -6.84 -14.22
CA LYS A 56 16.53 -6.86 -15.51
C LYS A 56 17.54 -5.70 -15.64
N SER A 57 18.31 -5.46 -14.57
CA SER A 57 19.30 -4.37 -14.47
C SER A 57 18.72 -2.96 -14.56
N LYS A 58 17.41 -2.80 -14.40
CA LYS A 58 16.72 -1.48 -14.39
C LYS A 58 15.98 -1.27 -13.08
N PRO A 59 16.04 -0.07 -12.49
CA PRO A 59 15.21 0.27 -11.35
C PRO A 59 13.76 0.49 -11.81
N VAL A 60 12.85 -0.30 -11.27
CA VAL A 60 11.41 -0.24 -11.54
C VAL A 60 10.63 -0.33 -10.23
N ILE A 61 9.41 0.21 -10.22
CA ILE A 61 8.54 0.13 -9.05
C ILE A 61 8.25 -1.33 -8.69
N SER A 62 8.32 -1.67 -7.40
CA SER A 62 7.99 -3.02 -6.91
C SER A 62 6.49 -3.25 -6.83
N ASN A 63 6.06 -4.52 -6.86
CA ASN A 63 4.64 -4.85 -6.71
C ASN A 63 4.09 -4.47 -5.34
N ALA A 64 4.85 -4.71 -4.28
CA ALA A 64 4.46 -4.29 -2.93
C ALA A 64 4.31 -2.78 -2.80
N ALA A 65 5.14 -1.98 -3.48
CA ALA A 65 4.99 -0.53 -3.51
C ALA A 65 3.70 -0.11 -4.23
N VAL A 66 3.36 -0.76 -5.36
CA VAL A 66 2.09 -0.52 -6.05
C VAL A 66 0.91 -0.91 -5.17
N LEU A 67 0.98 -2.07 -4.50
CA LEU A 67 -0.07 -2.50 -3.57
C LEU A 67 -0.23 -1.51 -2.41
N ALA A 68 0.87 -1.01 -1.86
CA ALA A 68 0.84 -0.02 -0.80
C ALA A 68 0.22 1.32 -1.25
N LEU A 69 0.54 1.79 -2.45
CA LEU A 69 -0.10 2.96 -3.05
C LEU A 69 -1.59 2.72 -3.27
N PHE A 70 -1.97 1.55 -3.76
CA PHE A 70 -3.37 1.19 -3.97
C PHE A 70 -4.16 1.11 -2.66
N ASP A 71 -3.57 0.61 -1.57
CA ASP A 71 -4.18 0.59 -0.23
C ASP A 71 -4.52 2.01 0.25
N GLU A 72 -3.56 2.93 0.20
CA GLU A 72 -3.74 4.32 0.63
C GLU A 72 -4.70 5.09 -0.28
N LEU A 73 -4.42 5.12 -1.58
CA LEU A 73 -5.14 5.97 -2.52
C LEU A 73 -6.60 5.53 -2.75
N SER A 74 -6.87 4.23 -2.70
CA SER A 74 -8.25 3.73 -2.78
C SER A 74 -9.05 4.04 -1.51
N THR A 75 -8.38 4.12 -0.36
CA THR A 75 -8.99 4.57 0.89
C THR A 75 -9.48 6.02 0.76
N ASP A 76 -8.65 6.89 0.19
CA ASP A 76 -9.00 8.29 -0.04
C ASP A 76 -10.19 8.42 -1.01
N ALA A 77 -10.17 7.65 -2.12
CA ALA A 77 -11.28 7.63 -3.07
C ALA A 77 -12.59 7.13 -2.43
N LEU A 78 -12.51 6.11 -1.58
CA LEU A 78 -13.65 5.57 -0.86
C LEU A 78 -14.26 6.61 0.08
N ILE A 79 -13.44 7.27 0.91
CA ILE A 79 -13.88 8.28 1.87
C ILE A 79 -14.59 9.44 1.16
N VAL A 80 -14.02 9.91 0.05
CA VAL A 80 -14.61 11.03 -0.71
C VAL A 80 -15.93 10.65 -1.37
N THR A 81 -16.09 9.38 -1.72
CA THR A 81 -17.28 8.87 -2.41
C THR A 81 -18.38 8.44 -1.42
N ASP A 82 -17.99 7.88 -0.28
CA ASP A 82 -18.95 7.46 0.77
C ASP A 82 -19.66 8.66 1.40
N LYS A 83 -20.97 8.55 1.53
CA LYS A 83 -21.80 9.59 2.17
C LYS A 83 -21.47 9.79 3.66
N ASN A 84 -20.94 8.77 4.31
CA ASN A 84 -20.58 8.75 5.72
C ASN A 84 -19.07 8.91 5.95
N TYR A 85 -18.29 9.18 4.88
CA TYR A 85 -16.83 9.39 4.94
C TYR A 85 -16.04 8.26 5.63
N ARG A 86 -16.50 7.01 5.48
CA ARG A 86 -15.86 5.85 6.10
C ARG A 86 -14.67 5.39 5.27
N GLY A 87 -13.48 5.35 5.87
CA GLY A 87 -12.27 4.81 5.24
C GLY A 87 -12.17 3.29 5.36
N GLY A 88 -12.75 2.74 6.41
CA GLY A 88 -12.74 1.32 6.70
C GLY A 88 -11.35 0.74 6.99
N VAL A 89 -11.30 -0.57 7.16
CA VAL A 89 -10.05 -1.35 7.28
C VAL A 89 -9.94 -2.33 6.12
N SER A 90 -8.72 -2.57 5.65
CA SER A 90 -8.43 -3.46 4.54
C SER A 90 -8.77 -4.90 4.92
N VAL A 91 -9.51 -5.61 4.06
CA VAL A 91 -9.87 -7.02 4.20
C VAL A 91 -9.18 -7.84 3.11
N HIS A 92 -9.20 -7.34 1.88
CA HIS A 92 -8.61 -8.03 0.75
C HIS A 92 -8.08 -7.02 -0.25
N LEU A 93 -6.85 -7.22 -0.71
CA LEU A 93 -6.19 -6.34 -1.66
C LEU A 93 -5.41 -7.17 -2.68
N THR A 94 -5.56 -6.83 -3.95
CA THR A 94 -4.86 -7.49 -5.06
C THR A 94 -4.14 -6.49 -5.92
N THR A 95 -3.00 -6.90 -6.46
CA THR A 95 -2.27 -6.18 -7.53
C THR A 95 -1.77 -7.13 -8.58
N GLU A 96 -1.71 -6.61 -9.80
CA GLU A 96 -1.08 -7.26 -10.95
C GLU A 96 -0.25 -6.20 -11.69
N LEU A 97 1.07 -6.40 -11.75
CA LEU A 97 1.97 -5.62 -12.59
C LEU A 97 1.90 -6.14 -14.01
N ILE A 98 1.52 -5.29 -14.96
CA ILE A 98 1.48 -5.61 -16.39
C ILE A 98 2.79 -5.19 -17.04
N LYS A 99 3.22 -3.95 -16.71
CA LYS A 99 4.49 -3.38 -17.12
C LYS A 99 4.97 -2.46 -16.00
N PRO A 100 6.02 -2.86 -15.24
CA PRO A 100 6.49 -2.03 -14.13
C PRO A 100 6.92 -0.64 -14.61
N ALA A 101 6.48 0.40 -13.90
CA ALA A 101 6.93 1.76 -14.15
C ALA A 101 8.40 1.93 -13.79
N ALA A 102 9.14 2.67 -14.60
CA ALA A 102 10.55 2.94 -14.37
C ALA A 102 10.76 4.00 -13.27
N LEU A 103 11.96 4.02 -12.71
CA LEU A 103 12.41 5.09 -11.83
C LEU A 103 12.21 6.46 -12.50
N ASN A 104 11.68 7.43 -11.75
CA ASN A 104 11.38 8.78 -12.19
C ASN A 104 10.30 8.90 -13.28
N GLU A 105 9.65 7.81 -13.66
CA GLU A 105 8.51 7.84 -14.57
C GLU A 105 7.32 8.53 -13.91
N ASP A 106 6.66 9.41 -14.67
CA ASP A 106 5.38 9.99 -14.26
C ASP A 106 4.27 8.99 -14.56
N VAL A 107 3.39 8.76 -13.58
CA VAL A 107 2.26 7.85 -13.71
C VAL A 107 0.98 8.50 -13.19
N VAL A 108 -0.16 8.04 -13.68
CA VAL A 108 -1.47 8.42 -13.16
C VAL A 108 -2.14 7.20 -12.54
N ILE A 109 -2.51 7.31 -11.26
CA ILE A 109 -3.18 6.24 -10.54
C ILE A 109 -4.65 6.60 -10.41
N HIS A 110 -5.51 5.88 -11.13
CA HIS A 110 -6.95 6.02 -11.04
C HIS A 110 -7.48 5.09 -9.97
N THR A 111 -8.26 5.63 -9.04
CA THR A 111 -8.94 4.84 -7.99
C THR A 111 -10.44 5.13 -8.04
N THR A 112 -11.25 4.10 -8.12
CA THR A 112 -12.70 4.19 -8.23
C THR A 112 -13.35 3.39 -7.12
N ALA A 113 -14.32 3.98 -6.42
CA ALA A 113 -15.21 3.29 -5.51
C ALA A 113 -16.35 2.66 -6.30
N ASP A 114 -16.20 1.39 -6.70
CA ASP A 114 -17.15 0.68 -7.56
C ASP A 114 -18.50 0.48 -6.87
N LYS A 115 -18.44 0.07 -5.59
CA LYS A 115 -19.62 -0.18 -4.76
C LYS A 115 -19.33 0.14 -3.30
N ILE A 116 -20.26 0.84 -2.68
CA ILE A 116 -20.22 1.15 -1.24
C ILE A 116 -21.47 0.57 -0.61
N GLY A 117 -21.29 -0.48 0.20
CA GLY A 117 -22.36 -1.13 0.94
C GLY A 117 -22.47 -0.63 2.39
N LYS A 118 -23.26 -1.32 3.18
CA LYS A 118 -23.37 -1.07 4.62
C LYS A 118 -22.10 -1.48 5.35
N GLU A 119 -21.55 -2.63 5.00
CA GLU A 119 -20.40 -3.26 5.68
C GLU A 119 -19.14 -3.30 4.82
N LEU A 120 -19.27 -3.38 3.50
CA LEU A 120 -18.13 -3.51 2.60
C LEU A 120 -18.12 -2.40 1.55
N GLY A 121 -16.91 -1.92 1.28
CA GLY A 121 -16.58 -1.06 0.15
C GLY A 121 -15.68 -1.80 -0.84
N PHE A 122 -15.93 -1.62 -2.11
CA PHE A 122 -15.20 -2.23 -3.22
C PHE A 122 -14.60 -1.13 -4.08
N CYS A 123 -13.29 -1.21 -4.29
CA CYS A 123 -12.56 -0.27 -5.14
C CYS A 123 -11.78 -1.02 -6.22
N SER A 124 -11.68 -0.41 -7.37
CA SER A 124 -10.74 -0.77 -8.43
C SER A 124 -9.69 0.32 -8.62
N MET A 125 -8.49 -0.08 -8.97
CA MET A 125 -7.35 0.80 -9.16
C MET A 125 -6.61 0.41 -10.43
N GLU A 126 -6.13 1.45 -11.15
CA GLU A 126 -5.29 1.31 -12.32
C GLU A 126 -4.16 2.31 -12.27
N MET A 127 -2.94 1.86 -12.50
CA MET A 127 -1.78 2.73 -12.75
C MET A 127 -1.52 2.77 -14.24
N ARG A 128 -1.43 3.96 -14.80
CA ARG A 128 -1.20 4.19 -16.23
C ARG A 128 -0.03 5.13 -16.46
N SER A 129 0.63 4.98 -17.61
CA SER A 129 1.56 6.00 -18.08
C SER A 129 0.79 7.27 -18.50
N PRO A 130 1.45 8.42 -18.70
CA PRO A 130 0.81 9.64 -19.20
C PRO A 130 0.12 9.44 -20.55
N GLU A 131 0.62 8.52 -21.37
CA GLU A 131 0.05 8.17 -22.68
C GLU A 131 -1.14 7.20 -22.58
N GLY A 132 -1.52 6.78 -21.35
CA GLY A 132 -2.66 5.92 -21.08
C GLY A 132 -2.37 4.42 -21.09
N THR A 133 -1.10 3.98 -21.27
CA THR A 133 -0.73 2.56 -21.21
C THR A 133 -0.97 2.04 -19.79
N LEU A 134 -1.67 0.89 -19.67
CA LEU A 134 -1.90 0.24 -18.38
C LEU A 134 -0.59 -0.40 -17.87
N LEU A 135 -0.15 0.03 -16.70
CA LEU A 135 1.08 -0.43 -16.04
C LEU A 135 0.80 -1.44 -14.93
N ALA A 136 -0.25 -1.17 -14.15
CA ALA A 136 -0.70 -2.07 -13.09
C ALA A 136 -2.20 -1.91 -12.86
N LYS A 137 -2.83 -2.92 -12.28
CA LYS A 137 -4.22 -2.89 -11.84
C LYS A 137 -4.39 -3.61 -10.51
N GLY A 138 -5.49 -3.32 -9.81
CA GLY A 138 -5.79 -3.96 -8.53
C GLY A 138 -7.21 -3.78 -8.10
N LYS A 139 -7.58 -4.52 -7.04
CA LYS A 139 -8.87 -4.43 -6.38
C LYS A 139 -8.67 -4.38 -4.87
N HIS A 140 -9.51 -3.61 -4.20
CA HIS A 140 -9.48 -3.45 -2.76
C HIS A 140 -10.87 -3.63 -2.17
N ILE A 141 -10.99 -4.49 -1.18
CA ILE A 141 -12.21 -4.67 -0.37
C ILE A 141 -11.92 -4.19 1.03
N LYS A 142 -12.76 -3.30 1.54
CA LYS A 142 -12.64 -2.72 2.87
C LYS A 142 -13.89 -3.02 3.70
N PHE A 143 -13.67 -3.31 4.98
CA PHE A 143 -14.73 -3.39 5.98
C PHE A 143 -14.99 -1.97 6.51
N LEU A 144 -16.21 -1.47 6.32
CA LEU A 144 -16.56 -0.07 6.52
C LEU A 144 -17.00 0.32 7.93
N PRO A 145 -17.60 -0.58 8.77
CA PRO A 145 -18.00 -0.21 10.12
C PRO A 145 -16.82 0.33 10.93
N MET A 146 -16.91 1.59 11.30
CA MET A 146 -15.89 2.31 12.08
C MET A 146 -16.28 2.47 13.55
N GLY A 147 -17.44 1.92 13.95
CA GLY A 147 -18.03 2.05 15.28
C GLY A 147 -18.90 3.29 15.45
N TRP A 148 -19.75 3.28 16.49
CA TRP A 148 -20.77 4.31 16.74
C TRP A 148 -20.19 5.72 16.90
N LEU A 149 -19.01 5.85 17.43
CA LEU A 149 -18.36 7.15 17.62
C LEU A 149 -18.01 7.80 16.28
N TRP A 150 -17.53 7.00 15.30
CA TRP A 150 -17.29 7.49 13.94
C TRP A 150 -18.59 7.86 13.24
N ASP A 151 -19.61 7.02 13.36
CA ASP A 151 -20.93 7.28 12.77
C ASP A 151 -21.54 8.58 13.31
N LEU A 152 -21.32 8.87 14.61
CA LEU A 152 -21.73 10.13 15.22
C LEU A 152 -20.96 11.33 14.67
N VAL A 153 -19.61 11.26 14.66
CA VAL A 153 -18.75 12.37 14.23
C VAL A 153 -18.88 12.64 12.71
N SER A 154 -19.05 11.60 11.91
CA SER A 154 -19.21 11.70 10.45
C SER A 154 -20.63 12.06 10.00
N HIS A 155 -21.59 12.13 10.93
CA HIS A 155 -22.96 12.52 10.62
C HIS A 155 -22.99 13.90 9.92
N PRO A 156 -23.75 14.09 8.82
CA PRO A 156 -23.75 15.32 8.02
C PRO A 156 -23.98 16.62 8.79
N VAL A 157 -24.70 16.56 9.92
CA VAL A 157 -24.95 17.70 10.81
C VAL A 157 -23.80 17.94 11.78
N ILE A 158 -23.16 16.87 12.28
CA ILE A 158 -22.12 16.95 13.32
C ILE A 158 -20.74 17.17 12.71
N LEU A 159 -20.48 16.59 11.54
CA LEU A 159 -19.18 16.70 10.87
C LEU A 159 -18.71 18.15 10.63
N PRO A 160 -19.56 19.10 10.17
CA PRO A 160 -19.15 20.50 10.05
C PRO A 160 -18.73 21.12 11.39
N ILE A 161 -19.41 20.76 12.48
CA ILE A 161 -19.11 21.22 13.83
C ILE A 161 -17.80 20.61 14.32
N ALA A 162 -17.62 19.31 14.16
CA ALA A 162 -16.38 18.60 14.49
C ALA A 162 -15.19 19.16 13.72
N LEU A 163 -15.34 19.45 12.42
CA LEU A 163 -14.31 20.06 11.59
C LEU A 163 -14.00 21.51 12.03
N TYR A 164 -15.00 22.28 12.46
CA TYR A 164 -14.82 23.62 12.98
C TYR A 164 -13.98 23.61 14.27
N PHE A 165 -14.31 22.75 15.23
CA PHE A 165 -13.50 22.59 16.43
C PHE A 165 -12.08 22.10 16.14
N TYR A 166 -11.94 21.13 15.25
CA TYR A 166 -10.62 20.66 14.81
C TYR A 166 -9.76 21.78 14.21
N GLN A 167 -10.37 22.68 13.42
CA GLN A 167 -9.70 23.86 12.85
C GLN A 167 -9.23 24.85 13.93
N ILE A 168 -10.05 25.08 14.97
CA ILE A 168 -9.70 25.94 16.09
C ILE A 168 -8.51 25.38 16.87
N PHE A 169 -8.53 24.08 17.18
CA PHE A 169 -7.48 23.44 17.96
C PHE A 169 -6.14 23.30 17.22
N ARG A 170 -6.15 23.23 15.88
CA ARG A 170 -4.94 23.13 15.06
C ARG A 170 -4.39 24.46 14.50
N GLY A 171 -5.08 25.57 14.68
CA GLY A 171 -4.64 26.92 14.27
C GLY A 171 -4.79 27.20 12.76
N SER A 172 -4.48 28.44 12.39
CA SER A 172 -4.77 29.07 11.09
C SER A 172 -4.10 28.46 9.83
N LYS A 173 -3.18 27.53 9.98
CA LYS A 173 -2.50 26.84 8.85
C LYS A 173 -3.43 26.01 7.98
N PHE A 174 -4.66 25.80 8.41
CA PHE A 174 -5.62 24.94 7.70
C PHE A 174 -6.28 25.61 6.48
N LYS A 175 -6.28 26.95 6.42
CA LYS A 175 -7.11 27.70 5.45
C LYS A 175 -6.52 27.75 4.03
N THR A 176 -5.21 27.65 3.90
CA THR A 176 -4.52 27.90 2.63
C THR A 176 -4.33 26.66 1.76
N ASP A 177 -4.38 25.47 2.34
CA ASP A 177 -3.75 24.32 1.69
C ASP A 177 -4.71 23.28 1.06
N VAL A 178 -6.03 23.37 1.29
CA VAL A 178 -6.98 22.41 0.67
C VAL A 178 -7.06 22.64 -0.84
N ASP A 179 -7.08 23.91 -1.26
CA ASP A 179 -7.07 24.28 -2.68
C ASP A 179 -5.70 24.03 -3.32
N GLU A 180 -4.63 24.16 -2.53
CA GLU A 180 -3.27 23.90 -2.96
C GLU A 180 -2.97 22.41 -3.16
N ILE A 181 -3.51 21.54 -2.29
CA ILE A 181 -3.35 20.10 -2.40
C ILE A 181 -4.17 19.52 -3.56
N LEU A 182 -5.37 20.07 -3.83
CA LEU A 182 -6.28 19.53 -4.83
C LEU A 182 -6.05 20.06 -6.26
N TYR A 183 -5.39 21.21 -6.44
CA TYR A 183 -5.34 21.89 -7.76
C TYR A 183 -3.99 22.48 -8.12
N LYS A 184 -2.99 22.46 -7.25
CA LYS A 184 -1.63 22.91 -7.59
C LYS A 184 -0.68 21.73 -7.67
N PRO A 185 0.13 21.64 -8.75
CA PRO A 185 1.22 20.69 -8.79
C PRO A 185 2.17 20.98 -7.62
N ARG A 186 2.47 19.96 -6.81
CA ARG A 186 3.56 20.05 -5.85
C ARG A 186 4.84 20.12 -6.67
N VAL A 187 5.52 21.24 -6.62
CA VAL A 187 6.92 21.31 -7.03
C VAL A 187 7.68 20.48 -6.00
N VAL A 188 8.05 19.28 -6.38
CA VAL A 188 9.04 18.51 -5.63
C VAL A 188 10.34 19.25 -5.92
N GLU A 189 10.82 20.04 -4.95
CA GLU A 189 12.17 20.54 -5.01
C GLU A 189 13.08 19.33 -5.04
N ASP A 190 13.79 19.14 -6.15
CA ASP A 190 14.79 18.07 -6.39
C ASP A 190 16.04 18.28 -5.50
N ASN A 191 15.86 18.66 -4.24
CA ASN A 191 16.90 18.83 -3.24
C ASN A 191 17.23 17.53 -2.49
N HIS A 192 17.13 16.40 -3.15
CA HIS A 192 17.72 15.18 -2.64
C HIS A 192 19.06 14.95 -3.35
N ASP A 193 20.15 15.41 -2.68
CA ASP A 193 21.45 14.80 -2.88
C ASP A 193 21.25 13.29 -3.01
N GLU A 194 21.82 12.68 -4.06
CA GLU A 194 21.77 11.25 -4.38
C GLU A 194 22.42 10.34 -3.31
N LYS A 195 22.56 10.82 -2.08
CA LYS A 195 23.05 10.04 -0.95
C LYS A 195 21.96 9.09 -0.51
N GLU A 196 22.06 7.84 -1.00
CA GLU A 196 21.47 6.62 -0.43
C GLU A 196 20.09 6.85 0.22
N VAL A 197 19.07 7.06 -0.59
CA VAL A 197 17.70 6.90 -0.12
C VAL A 197 17.51 5.41 0.12
N ALA A 198 17.68 4.99 1.38
CA ALA A 198 17.43 3.62 1.79
C ALA A 198 16.05 3.23 1.28
N SER A 199 16.01 2.21 0.41
CA SER A 199 14.74 1.63 -0.04
C SER A 199 13.92 1.26 1.19
N VAL A 200 12.58 1.39 1.13
CA VAL A 200 11.69 0.83 2.17
C VAL A 200 12.09 -0.60 2.51
N PHE A 201 12.49 -1.34 1.51
CA PHE A 201 12.89 -2.74 1.62
C PHE A 201 14.20 -2.92 2.41
N SER A 202 15.19 -2.04 2.27
CA SER A 202 16.43 -2.10 3.07
C SER A 202 16.21 -1.76 4.55
N ALA A 203 15.11 -1.08 4.88
CA ALA A 203 14.74 -0.81 6.26
C ALA A 203 13.98 -1.99 6.92
N LEU A 204 13.56 -3.00 6.15
CA LEU A 204 12.95 -4.23 6.63
C LEU A 204 14.06 -5.18 7.06
N SER A 205 14.27 -5.36 8.35
CA SER A 205 15.15 -6.41 8.85
C SER A 205 14.36 -7.71 8.89
N ILE A 206 14.56 -8.57 7.90
CA ILE A 206 14.00 -9.92 7.82
C ILE A 206 15.09 -10.91 8.21
N GLU A 207 14.87 -11.65 9.28
CA GLU A 207 15.81 -12.64 9.78
C GLU A 207 15.22 -14.04 9.63
N PRO A 208 15.98 -15.02 9.09
CA PRO A 208 15.52 -16.40 9.09
C PRO A 208 15.20 -16.84 10.53
N SER A 209 14.04 -17.44 10.74
CA SER A 209 13.70 -18.05 12.02
C SER A 209 14.49 -19.35 12.17
N ALA A 210 14.94 -19.65 13.38
CA ALA A 210 15.60 -20.93 13.72
C ALA A 210 14.67 -22.14 13.70
N GLY A 211 13.46 -22.00 13.18
CA GLY A 211 12.52 -23.11 12.96
C GLY A 211 12.99 -24.08 11.88
N ASP A 212 12.33 -25.21 11.81
CA ASP A 212 12.61 -26.28 10.87
C ASP A 212 12.41 -25.78 9.42
N ASN A 213 13.45 -25.14 8.86
CA ASN A 213 13.48 -24.78 7.46
C ASN A 213 13.57 -26.08 6.65
N SER A 214 12.40 -26.71 6.44
CA SER A 214 12.29 -27.77 5.47
C SER A 214 12.49 -27.19 4.08
N GLU A 215 12.97 -27.97 3.12
CA GLU A 215 13.12 -27.53 1.71
C GLU A 215 11.81 -26.98 1.11
N LYS A 216 10.68 -27.13 1.82
CA LYS A 216 9.35 -26.76 1.36
C LYS A 216 8.77 -25.52 2.04
N GLU A 217 9.28 -25.09 3.18
CA GLU A 217 8.71 -23.98 3.94
C GLU A 217 9.81 -23.22 4.68
N SER A 218 9.74 -21.90 4.66
CA SER A 218 10.68 -21.01 5.36
C SER A 218 9.95 -20.01 6.24
N TYR A 219 10.55 -19.71 7.38
CA TYR A 219 10.02 -18.83 8.40
C TYR A 219 10.96 -17.64 8.61
N TYR A 220 10.38 -16.43 8.65
CA TYR A 220 11.15 -15.20 8.80
C TYR A 220 10.57 -14.36 9.93
N LYS A 221 11.42 -13.93 10.86
CA LYS A 221 11.03 -13.01 11.94
C LYS A 221 11.18 -11.57 11.49
N VAL A 222 10.18 -10.77 11.79
CA VAL A 222 10.16 -9.34 11.49
C VAL A 222 9.63 -8.57 12.70
N ARG A 223 10.36 -7.54 13.10
CA ARG A 223 9.90 -6.62 14.14
C ARG A 223 9.17 -5.44 13.51
N VAL A 224 7.91 -5.24 13.85
CA VAL A 224 7.12 -4.10 13.37
C VAL A 224 7.67 -2.80 13.97
N LYS A 225 8.45 -2.07 13.19
CA LYS A 225 9.03 -0.78 13.57
C LYS A 225 7.95 0.32 13.54
N SER A 226 8.20 1.44 14.21
CA SER A 226 7.23 2.54 14.32
C SER A 226 6.80 3.12 12.97
N PHE A 227 7.72 3.22 11.99
CA PHE A 227 7.42 3.75 10.66
C PHE A 227 6.50 2.84 9.83
N MET A 228 6.45 1.54 10.13
CA MET A 228 5.60 0.56 9.46
C MET A 228 4.15 0.57 9.97
N LYS A 229 3.86 1.34 11.01
CA LYS A 229 2.55 1.32 11.68
C LYS A 229 1.58 2.28 11.02
N ASN A 230 0.32 1.85 10.96
CA ASN A 230 -0.81 2.71 10.69
C ASN A 230 -1.17 3.56 11.93
N ARG A 231 -2.20 4.40 11.82
CA ARG A 231 -2.67 5.26 12.93
C ARG A 231 -3.23 4.51 14.14
N LEU A 232 -3.65 3.27 13.93
CA LEU A 232 -4.15 2.41 15.00
C LEU A 232 -3.02 1.66 15.73
N GLY A 233 -1.76 1.94 15.38
CA GLY A 233 -0.58 1.31 15.96
C GLY A 233 -0.35 -0.14 15.51
N ALA A 234 -1.07 -0.60 14.50
CA ALA A 234 -0.88 -1.90 13.85
C ALA A 234 -0.01 -1.76 12.59
N LEU A 235 0.54 -2.87 12.11
CA LEU A 235 1.24 -2.91 10.82
C LEU A 235 0.31 -2.40 9.71
N HIS A 236 0.82 -1.46 8.93
CA HIS A 236 0.11 -0.89 7.79
C HIS A 236 -0.05 -1.94 6.68
N GLY A 237 -1.20 -1.99 5.98
CA GLY A 237 -1.44 -2.98 4.92
C GLY A 237 -0.37 -2.98 3.83
N GLY A 238 0.02 -1.80 3.36
CA GLY A 238 1.12 -1.66 2.40
C GLY A 238 2.49 -2.04 2.96
N ALA A 239 2.75 -1.82 4.26
CA ALA A 239 3.98 -2.29 4.89
C ALA A 239 3.99 -3.83 5.02
N ALA A 240 2.84 -4.46 5.27
CA ALA A 240 2.71 -5.91 5.23
C ALA A 240 3.05 -6.46 3.83
N ALA A 241 2.58 -5.82 2.76
CA ALA A 241 2.94 -6.21 1.40
C ALA A 241 4.45 -6.14 1.14
N SER A 242 5.12 -5.09 1.65
CA SER A 242 6.58 -4.96 1.52
C SER A 242 7.33 -6.07 2.26
N VAL A 243 6.85 -6.46 3.44
CA VAL A 243 7.39 -7.60 4.20
C VAL A 243 7.19 -8.91 3.45
N ILE A 244 6.00 -9.12 2.86
CA ILE A 244 5.68 -10.31 2.06
C ILE A 244 6.60 -10.40 0.85
N GLU A 245 6.74 -9.33 0.07
CA GLU A 245 7.59 -9.33 -1.13
C GLU A 245 9.05 -9.63 -0.77
N GLU A 246 9.57 -9.03 0.30
CA GLU A 246 10.94 -9.29 0.77
C GLU A 246 11.11 -10.74 1.21
N ALA A 247 10.18 -11.30 1.98
CA ALA A 247 10.23 -12.69 2.41
C ALA A 247 10.17 -13.66 1.22
N CYS A 248 9.34 -13.39 0.22
CA CYS A 248 9.28 -14.15 -1.02
C CYS A 248 10.60 -14.09 -1.79
N GLU A 249 11.22 -12.91 -1.91
CA GLU A 249 12.51 -12.77 -2.59
C GLU A 249 13.65 -13.51 -1.85
N VAL A 250 13.70 -13.40 -0.52
CA VAL A 250 14.70 -14.14 0.28
C VAL A 250 14.50 -15.64 0.12
N TYR A 251 13.25 -16.12 0.19
CA TYR A 251 12.90 -17.52 -0.06
C TYR A 251 13.43 -18.01 -1.41
N LEU A 252 13.07 -17.29 -2.49
CA LEU A 252 13.46 -17.66 -3.86
C LEU A 252 14.99 -17.67 -4.05
N ASN A 253 15.69 -16.71 -3.46
CA ASN A 253 17.14 -16.64 -3.56
C ASN A 253 17.83 -17.81 -2.79
N THR A 254 17.33 -18.16 -1.61
CA THR A 254 17.87 -19.28 -0.80
C THR A 254 17.64 -20.61 -1.49
N TYR A 255 16.45 -20.85 -2.00
CA TYR A 255 16.09 -22.08 -2.69
C TYR A 255 16.92 -22.31 -3.97
N ARG A 256 17.13 -21.27 -4.76
CA ARG A 256 17.93 -21.34 -6.00
C ARG A 256 19.39 -21.67 -5.74
N SER A 257 19.94 -21.14 -4.67
CA SER A 257 21.32 -21.44 -4.28
C SER A 257 21.52 -22.92 -3.94
N ALA A 258 20.48 -23.58 -3.42
CA ALA A 258 20.51 -25.00 -3.08
C ALA A 258 20.40 -25.91 -4.33
N GLU A 259 19.69 -25.48 -5.38
CA GLU A 259 19.47 -26.28 -6.60
C GLU A 259 20.51 -26.07 -7.72
N GLN A 260 21.55 -25.26 -7.52
CA GLN A 260 22.57 -24.94 -8.54
C GLN A 260 22.02 -24.47 -9.89
N GLN A 261 20.81 -23.89 -9.90
CA GLN A 261 20.19 -23.41 -11.13
C GLN A 261 20.75 -22.03 -11.54
N ASP A 262 20.75 -21.80 -12.86
CA ASP A 262 21.26 -20.60 -13.54
C ASP A 262 20.96 -19.30 -12.78
N VAL A 263 21.98 -18.68 -12.21
CA VAL A 263 21.93 -17.49 -11.33
C VAL A 263 21.42 -16.25 -12.10
N GLU A 264 21.41 -16.28 -13.43
CA GLU A 264 21.16 -15.09 -14.25
C GLU A 264 19.68 -14.66 -14.33
N LYS A 265 18.70 -15.54 -14.03
CA LYS A 265 17.27 -15.20 -14.18
C LYS A 265 16.58 -15.00 -12.83
N LYS A 266 16.58 -13.77 -12.34
CA LYS A 266 15.87 -13.39 -11.10
C LYS A 266 14.36 -13.53 -11.27
N LEU A 267 13.68 -14.09 -10.27
CA LEU A 267 12.23 -14.13 -10.18
C LEU A 267 11.72 -12.84 -9.52
N TYR A 268 10.61 -12.31 -10.00
CA TYR A 268 9.97 -11.08 -9.48
C TYR A 268 8.51 -11.32 -9.21
N VAL A 269 8.00 -10.72 -8.13
CA VAL A 269 6.59 -10.77 -7.80
C VAL A 269 5.79 -9.94 -8.81
N GLU A 270 5.03 -10.60 -9.66
CA GLU A 270 4.17 -9.97 -10.68
C GLU A 270 2.75 -9.75 -10.18
N LYS A 271 2.22 -10.73 -9.43
CA LYS A 271 0.89 -10.63 -8.82
C LYS A 271 0.98 -10.85 -7.33
N MET A 272 0.18 -10.11 -6.58
CA MET A 272 0.07 -10.25 -5.14
C MET A 272 -1.40 -10.17 -4.73
N GLU A 273 -1.83 -11.12 -3.92
CA GLU A 273 -3.11 -11.14 -3.23
C GLU A 273 -2.86 -11.21 -1.74
N VAL A 274 -3.48 -10.32 -0.98
CA VAL A 274 -3.31 -10.25 0.48
C VAL A 274 -4.69 -10.19 1.14
N ARG A 275 -4.91 -11.03 2.14
CA ARG A 275 -6.11 -11.11 2.97
C ARG A 275 -5.76 -10.76 4.40
N TYR A 276 -6.47 -9.82 4.99
CA TYR A 276 -6.23 -9.31 6.33
C TYR A 276 -7.35 -9.79 7.26
N PHE A 277 -7.00 -10.48 8.36
CA PHE A 277 -7.96 -11.02 9.34
C PHE A 277 -7.94 -10.27 10.66
N SER A 278 -6.75 -9.84 11.09
CA SER A 278 -6.59 -9.12 12.36
C SER A 278 -5.41 -8.16 12.34
N PRO A 279 -5.40 -7.15 13.25
CA PRO A 279 -4.31 -6.19 13.35
C PRO A 279 -3.01 -6.84 13.84
N LEU A 280 -1.91 -6.63 13.13
CA LEU A 280 -0.57 -7.09 13.49
C LEU A 280 0.16 -6.06 14.35
N ARG A 281 0.73 -6.49 15.46
CA ARG A 281 1.50 -5.62 16.38
C ARG A 281 2.69 -6.37 16.96
N GLY A 282 3.79 -5.64 17.19
CA GLY A 282 4.97 -6.20 17.84
C GLY A 282 5.84 -7.02 16.90
N GLU A 283 6.24 -8.18 17.33
CA GLU A 283 7.01 -9.13 16.54
C GLU A 283 6.06 -10.05 15.76
N ILE A 284 6.41 -10.30 14.52
CA ILE A 284 5.62 -11.12 13.61
C ILE A 284 6.53 -12.17 12.96
N GLU A 285 5.94 -13.28 12.55
CA GLU A 285 6.59 -14.30 11.75
C GLU A 285 5.91 -14.40 10.38
N VAL A 286 6.71 -14.44 9.33
CA VAL A 286 6.25 -14.63 7.95
C VAL A 286 6.60 -16.03 7.52
N GLN A 287 5.59 -16.79 7.14
CA GLN A 287 5.70 -18.14 6.63
C GLN A 287 5.56 -18.10 5.12
N VAL A 288 6.51 -18.69 4.39
CA VAL A 288 6.52 -18.74 2.92
C VAL A 288 6.73 -20.16 2.45
N ARG A 289 5.90 -20.62 1.54
CA ARG A 289 6.04 -21.93 0.88
C ARG A 289 5.53 -21.87 -0.56
N PRO A 290 6.00 -22.76 -1.44
CA PRO A 290 5.40 -22.90 -2.77
C PRO A 290 4.01 -23.57 -2.65
N GLU A 291 3.09 -23.19 -3.54
CA GLU A 291 1.76 -23.80 -3.60
C GLU A 291 1.82 -25.23 -4.15
N GLU A 292 2.67 -25.44 -5.18
CA GLU A 292 2.97 -26.74 -5.78
C GLU A 292 4.46 -26.84 -6.07
N SER A 293 4.98 -28.00 -6.52
CA SER A 293 6.41 -28.14 -6.85
C SER A 293 6.80 -27.15 -7.94
N PRO A 294 7.60 -26.11 -7.63
CA PRO A 294 7.54 -24.84 -8.35
C PRO A 294 8.47 -24.75 -9.57
N PHE A 295 9.36 -25.71 -9.79
CA PHE A 295 10.60 -25.39 -10.49
C PHE A 295 10.66 -25.82 -11.96
N HIS A 296 9.55 -26.32 -12.51
CA HIS A 296 9.48 -26.70 -13.94
C HIS A 296 8.70 -25.69 -14.81
N SER A 297 8.12 -24.65 -14.22
CA SER A 297 7.38 -23.61 -14.93
C SER A 297 8.10 -22.25 -14.92
N ASN A 298 7.77 -21.39 -15.88
CA ASN A 298 8.25 -20.00 -15.89
C ASN A 298 7.60 -19.14 -14.78
N GLU A 299 6.59 -19.68 -14.11
CA GLU A 299 5.83 -19.04 -13.04
C GLU A 299 5.95 -19.88 -11.76
N VAL A 300 6.25 -19.24 -10.66
CA VAL A 300 6.28 -19.84 -9.31
C VAL A 300 5.22 -19.17 -8.47
N ILE A 301 4.34 -19.97 -7.88
CA ILE A 301 3.33 -19.45 -6.96
C ILE A 301 3.79 -19.72 -5.53
N LEU A 302 3.96 -18.62 -4.78
CA LEU A 302 4.25 -18.66 -3.35
C LEU A 302 2.99 -18.31 -2.56
N VAL A 303 2.75 -19.07 -1.53
CA VAL A 303 1.68 -18.81 -0.54
C VAL A 303 2.28 -18.73 0.84
N GLY A 304 1.59 -18.04 1.74
CA GLY A 304 2.06 -17.96 3.10
C GLY A 304 1.14 -17.16 4.00
N ALA A 305 1.63 -16.94 5.21
CA ALA A 305 0.92 -16.20 6.24
C ALA A 305 1.84 -15.29 7.02
N ILE A 306 1.29 -14.23 7.60
CA ILE A 306 1.93 -13.48 8.67
C ILE A 306 1.21 -13.81 9.97
N VAL A 307 1.97 -14.33 10.91
CA VAL A 307 1.50 -14.80 12.21
C VAL A 307 1.95 -13.84 13.29
N SER A 308 1.06 -13.57 14.24
CA SER A 308 1.42 -12.85 15.46
C SER A 308 2.13 -13.79 16.43
N THR A 309 3.41 -13.56 16.72
CA THR A 309 4.17 -14.39 17.67
C THR A 309 3.60 -14.34 19.09
N LYS A 310 2.86 -13.29 19.44
CA LYS A 310 2.24 -13.14 20.75
C LYS A 310 1.00 -14.03 20.95
N HIS A 311 0.24 -14.28 19.89
CA HIS A 311 -1.07 -14.92 19.96
C HIS A 311 -1.11 -16.22 19.17
N ASP A 312 -0.03 -16.59 18.50
CA ASP A 312 0.07 -17.73 17.60
C ASP A 312 -1.14 -17.83 16.64
N ALA A 313 -1.50 -16.68 16.06
CA ALA A 313 -2.66 -16.54 15.23
C ALA A 313 -2.30 -15.97 13.86
N VAL A 314 -2.84 -16.58 12.81
CA VAL A 314 -2.74 -16.05 11.45
C VAL A 314 -3.50 -14.73 11.37
N CYS A 315 -2.78 -13.68 11.03
CA CYS A 315 -3.35 -12.34 10.90
C CYS A 315 -3.47 -11.86 9.46
N VAL A 316 -2.61 -12.38 8.58
CA VAL A 316 -2.62 -12.10 7.15
C VAL A 316 -2.31 -13.39 6.40
N GLU A 317 -3.01 -13.63 5.31
CA GLU A 317 -2.65 -14.64 4.30
C GLU A 317 -2.27 -13.95 3.00
N PHE A 318 -1.39 -14.57 2.23
CA PHE A 318 -1.00 -14.05 0.93
C PHE A 318 -0.75 -15.13 -0.10
N LYS A 319 -0.89 -14.72 -1.36
CA LYS A 319 -0.50 -15.49 -2.54
C LYS A 319 0.24 -14.57 -3.50
N CYS A 320 1.43 -14.98 -3.93
CA CYS A 320 2.26 -14.25 -4.86
C CYS A 320 2.54 -15.11 -6.09
N SER A 321 2.34 -14.57 -7.29
CA SER A 321 2.82 -15.15 -8.53
C SER A 321 4.12 -14.45 -8.92
N CYS A 322 5.18 -15.24 -9.09
CA CYS A 322 6.52 -14.80 -9.40
C CYS A 322 6.92 -15.32 -10.78
N THR A 323 7.35 -14.41 -11.66
CA THR A 323 7.74 -14.76 -13.04
C THR A 323 9.24 -14.56 -13.25
N ARG A 324 9.80 -15.33 -14.17
CA ARG A 324 11.19 -15.18 -14.58
C ARG A 324 11.35 -13.92 -15.44
N GLY A 325 12.23 -13.07 -15.01
CA GLY A 325 12.57 -11.83 -15.69
C GLY A 325 13.54 -12.00 -16.87
#